data_faa589e0a7fbc5842c201299e54fa759
#
_entry.id   faa589e0a7fbc5842c201299e54fa759
#
_cell.length_a   1.000
_cell.length_b   1.000
_cell.length_c   1.000
_cell.angle_alpha   90.00
_cell.angle_beta   90.00
_cell.angle_gamma   90.00
#
_symmetry.space_group_name_H-M   'P 1'
#
loop_
_entity.id
_entity.type
_entity.pdbx_description
1 polymer ?
#
loop_
_entity_poly.entity_id
_entity_poly.type
_entity_poly.pdbx_seq_one_letter_code
_entity_poly.pdbx_strand_id
1 'polypeptide(L)'
;SSSFLSADIELRTIDNWGISSWGNETLVMQKTSDNHQSNFYIEMDRPFCICTDPIITTPSGETNYNIGDRIEAVITVDDYKPKKVVFDVNNIFEDGTYLLKPKYYPSLRYAEIIKIKFAQNVALDDMLFNTKGMRNAMKQSERICFSDYELEDSEIKETSLI
;
A
#
# COMPACT_ATOMS: atom_id res chain seq x y z
N SER A 1 -10.58 12.76 3.95
CA SER A 1 -11.54 11.80 4.46
C SER A 1 -10.85 10.51 4.87
N SER A 2 -11.29 9.95 5.97
CA SER A 2 -10.78 8.69 6.48
C SER A 2 -11.07 7.51 5.58
N SER A 3 -11.92 7.66 4.56
CA SER A 3 -12.28 6.59 3.62
C SER A 3 -11.08 5.98 2.90
N PHE A 4 -9.97 6.71 2.79
CA PHE A 4 -8.75 6.17 2.19
C PHE A 4 -8.12 5.07 3.05
N LEU A 5 -8.20 5.18 4.39
CA LEU A 5 -7.65 4.20 5.31
C LEU A 5 -8.56 3.00 5.54
N SER A 6 -9.84 3.12 5.18
CA SER A 6 -10.85 2.09 5.38
C SER A 6 -11.19 1.45 4.05
N ALA A 7 -10.82 0.19 3.88
CA ALA A 7 -11.28 -0.59 2.74
C ALA A 7 -12.80 -0.76 2.83
N ASP A 8 -13.50 -0.58 1.71
CA ASP A 8 -14.95 -0.77 1.66
C ASP A 8 -15.31 -2.24 1.85
N ILE A 9 -14.55 -3.13 1.22
CA ILE A 9 -14.77 -4.58 1.27
C ILE A 9 -13.45 -5.30 1.32
N GLU A 10 -13.25 -6.11 2.35
CA GLU A 10 -12.15 -7.08 2.37
C GLU A 10 -12.56 -8.29 1.56
N LEU A 11 -11.80 -8.60 0.50
CA LEU A 11 -12.12 -9.69 -0.43
C LEU A 11 -11.55 -11.01 0.02
N ARG A 12 -10.27 -11.05 0.37
CA ARG A 12 -9.57 -12.28 0.80
C ARG A 12 -8.16 -12.00 1.30
N THR A 13 -7.53 -13.04 1.80
CA THR A 13 -6.12 -13.04 2.17
C THR A 13 -5.37 -14.00 1.24
N ILE A 14 -4.27 -13.56 0.66
CA ILE A 14 -3.42 -14.37 -0.21
C ILE A 14 -1.98 -14.26 0.29
N ASP A 15 -1.39 -15.36 0.72
CA ASP A 15 -0.03 -15.40 1.27
C ASP A 15 0.20 -14.32 2.35
N ASN A 16 -0.75 -14.16 3.25
CA ASN A 16 -0.76 -13.14 4.30
C ASN A 16 -0.85 -11.68 3.81
N TRP A 17 -1.16 -11.48 2.53
CA TRP A 17 -1.53 -10.17 2.00
C TRP A 17 -3.04 -9.99 2.09
N GLY A 18 -3.48 -8.89 2.69
CA GLY A 18 -4.89 -8.53 2.67
C GLY A 18 -5.25 -7.94 1.31
N ILE A 19 -6.31 -8.44 0.71
CA ILE A 19 -6.81 -7.93 -0.56
C ILE A 19 -8.17 -7.30 -0.30
N SER A 20 -8.29 -6.02 -0.63
CA SER A 20 -9.48 -5.23 -0.36
C SER A 20 -9.89 -4.42 -1.57
N SER A 21 -11.13 -3.97 -1.58
CA SER A 21 -11.65 -3.04 -2.59
C SER A 21 -11.93 -1.69 -1.94
N TRP A 22 -11.44 -0.63 -2.54
CA TRP A 22 -11.77 0.75 -2.16
C TRP A 22 -12.66 1.35 -3.25
N GLY A 23 -13.95 1.41 -2.97
CA GLY A 23 -14.92 1.68 -4.01
C GLY A 23 -14.99 0.54 -5.02
N ASN A 24 -15.51 0.82 -6.23
CA ASN A 24 -15.63 -0.19 -7.29
C ASN A 24 -14.44 -0.21 -8.25
N GLU A 25 -13.52 0.73 -8.13
CA GLU A 25 -12.48 0.95 -9.14
C GLU A 25 -11.09 0.54 -8.69
N THR A 26 -10.81 0.50 -7.38
CA THR A 26 -9.47 0.26 -6.87
C THR A 26 -9.42 -1.00 -6.05
N LEU A 27 -8.56 -1.92 -6.46
CA LEU A 27 -8.19 -3.10 -5.67
C LEU A 27 -6.89 -2.79 -4.94
N VAL A 28 -6.78 -3.21 -3.70
CA VAL A 28 -5.64 -2.87 -2.84
C VAL A 28 -5.06 -4.12 -2.21
N MET A 29 -3.75 -4.29 -2.33
CA MET A 29 -2.98 -5.26 -1.57
C MET A 29 -2.37 -4.55 -0.36
N GLN A 30 -2.51 -5.13 0.81
CA GLN A 30 -2.06 -4.52 2.05
C GLN A 30 -1.19 -5.48 2.87
N LYS A 31 -0.13 -4.93 3.45
CA LYS A 31 0.70 -5.62 4.43
C LYS A 31 0.93 -4.70 5.62
N THR A 32 0.70 -5.22 6.82
CA THR A 32 0.93 -4.47 8.06
C THR A 32 2.35 -4.73 8.55
N SER A 33 2.99 -3.72 9.12
CA SER A 33 4.32 -3.87 9.71
C SER A 33 4.30 -4.81 10.93
N ASP A 34 5.48 -5.26 11.34
CA ASP A 34 5.63 -6.21 12.46
C ASP A 34 5.13 -5.65 13.79
N ASN A 35 5.25 -4.34 14.01
CA ASN A 35 4.72 -3.66 15.20
C ASN A 35 3.26 -3.24 15.07
N HIS A 36 2.60 -3.57 13.96
CA HIS A 36 1.20 -3.24 13.66
C HIS A 36 0.86 -1.74 13.60
N GLN A 37 1.87 -0.88 13.47
CA GLN A 37 1.67 0.58 13.44
C GLN A 37 1.56 1.14 12.04
N SER A 38 2.22 0.50 11.08
CA SER A 38 2.33 1.00 9.70
C SER A 38 1.79 0.00 8.70
N ASN A 39 1.39 0.49 7.54
CA ASN A 39 0.86 -0.35 6.48
C ASN A 39 1.54 -0.02 5.15
N PHE A 40 1.74 -1.05 4.37
CA PHE A 40 2.29 -1.01 3.02
C PHE A 40 1.18 -1.39 2.04
N TYR A 41 0.92 -0.55 1.05
CA TYR A 41 -0.16 -0.74 0.09
C TYR A 41 0.36 -0.74 -1.34
N ILE A 42 -0.22 -1.61 -2.16
CA ILE A 42 -0.08 -1.58 -3.61
C ILE A 42 -1.51 -1.53 -4.17
N GLU A 43 -1.77 -0.56 -5.03
CA GLU A 43 -3.09 -0.36 -5.63
C GLU A 43 -3.10 -0.84 -7.07
N MET A 44 -4.28 -1.30 -7.52
CA MET A 44 -4.57 -1.61 -8.92
C MET A 44 -5.86 -0.94 -9.30
N ASP A 45 -5.82 -0.04 -10.27
CA ASP A 45 -7.01 0.66 -10.73
C ASP A 45 -7.63 -0.03 -11.94
N ARG A 46 -8.94 -0.21 -11.90
CA ARG A 46 -9.70 -0.70 -13.03
C ARG A 46 -9.90 0.42 -14.05
N PRO A 47 -10.02 0.10 -15.34
CA PRO A 47 -10.12 -1.25 -15.89
C PRO A 47 -8.77 -1.92 -16.21
N PHE A 48 -7.66 -1.21 -16.14
CA PHE A 48 -6.37 -1.72 -16.60
C PHE A 48 -5.70 -2.65 -15.61
N CYS A 49 -5.99 -2.55 -14.32
CA CYS A 49 -5.46 -3.41 -13.26
C CYS A 49 -3.92 -3.45 -13.23
N ILE A 50 -3.31 -2.31 -13.42
CA ILE A 50 -1.87 -2.14 -13.35
C ILE A 50 -1.51 -1.69 -11.94
N CYS A 51 -0.50 -2.33 -11.34
CA CYS A 51 -0.02 -1.96 -10.01
C CYS A 51 0.60 -0.56 -10.04
N THR A 52 0.18 0.26 -9.10
CA THR A 52 0.79 1.58 -8.86
C THR A 52 2.05 1.43 -8.01
N ASP A 53 2.78 2.53 -7.85
CA ASP A 53 3.87 2.58 -6.89
C ASP A 53 3.35 2.36 -5.47
N PRO A 54 4.14 1.72 -4.60
CA PRO A 54 3.69 1.47 -3.23
C PRO A 54 3.52 2.76 -2.45
N ILE A 55 2.59 2.73 -1.52
CA ILE A 55 2.39 3.80 -0.54
C ILE A 55 2.46 3.21 0.86
N ILE A 56 2.83 4.05 1.82
CA ILE A 56 2.95 3.64 3.21
C ILE A 56 2.15 4.59 4.07
N THR A 57 1.39 4.05 5.02
CA THR A 57 0.75 4.84 6.05
C THR A 57 1.41 4.57 7.39
N THR A 58 1.58 5.61 8.20
CA THR A 58 2.17 5.49 9.53
C THR A 58 1.64 6.58 10.44
N PRO A 59 1.48 6.29 11.76
CA PRO A 59 1.13 7.33 12.71
C PRO A 59 2.18 8.44 12.74
N SER A 60 1.75 9.68 12.90
CA SER A 60 2.66 10.83 12.98
C SER A 60 3.47 10.87 14.27
N GLY A 61 2.98 10.20 15.32
CA GLY A 61 3.63 10.26 16.63
C GLY A 61 3.74 11.72 17.11
N GLU A 62 4.95 12.10 17.52
CA GLU A 62 5.24 13.46 17.96
C GLU A 62 5.75 14.37 16.85
N THR A 63 5.76 13.91 15.61
CA THR A 63 6.19 14.72 14.47
C THR A 63 5.10 15.69 14.03
N ASN A 64 5.49 16.72 13.31
CA ASN A 64 4.58 17.74 12.82
C ASN A 64 4.94 18.13 11.38
N TYR A 65 4.94 17.17 10.50
CA TYR A 65 5.18 17.39 9.08
C TYR A 65 3.94 17.94 8.39
N ASN A 66 4.18 18.69 7.33
CA ASN A 66 3.12 19.21 6.46
C ASN A 66 3.07 18.44 5.15
N ILE A 67 1.93 18.50 4.47
CA ILE A 67 1.81 17.95 3.12
C ILE A 67 2.85 18.63 2.23
N GLY A 68 3.59 17.81 1.48
CA GLY A 68 4.69 18.24 0.63
C GLY A 68 6.07 18.18 1.27
N ASP A 69 6.15 17.96 2.58
CA ASP A 69 7.42 17.74 3.25
C ASP A 69 8.07 16.44 2.78
N ARG A 70 9.39 16.41 2.84
CA ARG A 70 10.20 15.24 2.48
C ARG A 70 10.85 14.66 3.71
N ILE A 71 10.79 13.34 3.81
CA ILE A 71 11.35 12.59 4.93
C ILE A 71 12.38 11.61 4.39
N GLU A 72 13.62 11.75 4.86
CA GLU A 72 14.71 10.86 4.47
C GLU A 72 14.70 9.60 5.32
N ALA A 73 14.98 8.47 4.66
CA ALA A 73 15.11 7.19 5.31
C ALA A 73 16.12 6.32 4.57
N VAL A 74 16.39 5.17 5.13
CA VAL A 74 17.17 4.11 4.49
C VAL A 74 16.28 2.90 4.34
N ILE A 75 16.21 2.36 3.14
CA ILE A 75 15.45 1.16 2.84
C ILE A 75 16.39 -0.01 2.56
N THR A 76 16.10 -1.15 3.17
CA THR A 76 16.81 -2.39 2.92
C THR A 76 15.82 -3.41 2.38
N VAL A 77 16.09 -3.90 1.19
CA VAL A 77 15.26 -4.90 0.51
C VAL A 77 16.01 -6.24 0.54
N ASP A 78 15.44 -7.24 1.19
CA ASP A 78 16.05 -8.57 1.34
C ASP A 78 17.51 -8.46 1.86
N ASP A 79 18.45 -9.13 1.20
CA ASP A 79 19.88 -9.11 1.54
C ASP A 79 20.66 -8.05 0.77
N TYR A 80 19.99 -7.17 0.05
CA TYR A 80 20.69 -6.13 -0.72
C TYR A 80 21.20 -5.02 0.18
N LYS A 81 22.15 -4.24 -0.34
CA LYS A 81 22.70 -3.10 0.40
C LYS A 81 21.62 -2.06 0.68
N PRO A 82 21.64 -1.46 1.88
CA PRO A 82 20.74 -0.36 2.19
C PRO A 82 20.87 0.78 1.17
N LYS A 83 19.74 1.36 0.82
CA LYS A 83 19.64 2.48 -0.12
C LYS A 83 18.91 3.65 0.52
N LYS A 84 19.30 4.84 0.16
CA LYS A 84 18.56 6.03 0.57
C LYS A 84 17.20 6.04 -0.14
N VAL A 85 16.19 6.47 0.59
CA VAL A 85 14.85 6.71 0.07
C VAL A 85 14.36 8.04 0.60
N VAL A 86 13.58 8.74 -0.20
CA VAL A 86 12.91 9.97 0.20
C VAL A 86 11.41 9.74 0.09
N PHE A 87 10.69 10.00 1.17
CA PHE A 87 9.24 9.96 1.18
C PHE A 87 8.67 11.36 1.09
N ASP A 88 7.71 11.56 0.22
CA ASP A 88 6.87 12.75 0.25
C ASP A 88 5.69 12.51 1.18
N VAL A 89 5.40 13.45 2.06
CA VAL A 89 4.16 13.46 2.82
C VAL A 89 3.04 13.86 1.87
N ASN A 90 2.31 12.89 1.37
CA ASN A 90 1.30 13.10 0.34
C ASN A 90 -0.05 13.47 0.91
N ASN A 91 -0.37 12.98 2.10
CA ASN A 91 -1.60 13.29 2.80
C ASN A 91 -1.41 13.14 4.30
N ILE A 92 -2.27 13.82 5.06
CA ILE A 92 -2.34 13.72 6.52
C ILE A 92 -3.83 13.54 6.85
N PHE A 93 -4.16 12.42 7.50
CA PHE A 93 -5.53 12.11 7.85
C PHE A 93 -5.92 12.76 9.19
N GLU A 94 -7.21 12.80 9.48
CA GLU A 94 -7.73 13.44 10.69
C GLU A 94 -7.16 12.86 11.98
N ASP A 95 -6.87 11.56 12.00
CA ASP A 95 -6.27 10.88 13.15
C ASP A 95 -4.76 11.12 13.29
N GLY A 96 -4.17 11.91 12.42
CA GLY A 96 -2.74 12.19 12.41
C GLY A 96 -1.89 11.19 11.63
N THR A 97 -2.50 10.24 10.94
CA THR A 97 -1.76 9.29 10.11
C THR A 97 -1.23 9.98 8.85
N TYR A 98 0.05 9.75 8.56
CA TYR A 98 0.66 10.20 7.31
C TYR A 98 0.48 9.16 6.22
N LEU A 99 0.21 9.64 4.99
CA LEU A 99 0.39 8.86 3.79
C LEU A 99 1.69 9.28 3.13
N LEU A 100 2.63 8.34 3.05
CA LEU A 100 3.97 8.57 2.52
C LEU A 100 4.11 7.90 1.16
N LYS A 101 4.57 8.66 0.17
CA LYS A 101 4.91 8.14 -1.15
C LYS A 101 6.41 8.14 -1.34
N PRO A 102 7.03 6.98 -1.60
CA PRO A 102 8.46 6.94 -1.88
C PRO A 102 8.74 7.58 -3.24
N LYS A 103 9.78 8.40 -3.28
CA LYS A 103 10.13 9.15 -4.50
C LYS A 103 11.33 8.55 -5.22
N TYR A 104 12.40 8.31 -4.50
CA TYR A 104 13.59 7.65 -5.03
C TYR A 104 13.83 6.40 -4.20
N TYR A 105 13.61 5.24 -4.80
CA TYR A 105 13.69 3.99 -4.06
C TYR A 105 14.13 2.85 -4.99
N PRO A 106 14.76 1.81 -4.44
CA PRO A 106 15.08 0.62 -5.23
C PRO A 106 13.82 -0.14 -5.60
N SER A 107 13.92 -1.04 -6.54
CA SER A 107 12.79 -1.91 -6.86
C SER A 107 12.36 -2.70 -5.63
N LEU A 108 11.08 -2.60 -5.29
CA LEU A 108 10.47 -3.34 -4.18
C LEU A 108 9.72 -4.58 -4.68
N ARG A 109 9.68 -4.75 -5.99
CA ARG A 109 8.91 -5.81 -6.63
C ARG A 109 9.43 -7.18 -6.23
N TYR A 110 8.53 -8.01 -5.74
CA TYR A 110 8.81 -9.37 -5.28
C TYR A 110 9.77 -9.48 -4.10
N ALA A 111 9.98 -8.40 -3.37
CA ALA A 111 10.73 -8.43 -2.12
C ALA A 111 10.07 -9.35 -1.10
N GLU A 112 10.87 -10.03 -0.30
CA GLU A 112 10.39 -10.85 0.81
C GLU A 112 10.40 -10.11 2.13
N ILE A 113 11.33 -9.19 2.31
CA ILE A 113 11.43 -8.35 3.50
C ILE A 113 11.82 -6.93 3.09
N ILE A 114 11.09 -5.97 3.62
CA ILE A 114 11.38 -4.54 3.44
C ILE A 114 11.57 -3.92 4.81
N LYS A 115 12.73 -3.33 5.05
CA LYS A 115 13.04 -2.59 6.27
C LYS A 115 13.22 -1.12 5.93
N ILE A 116 12.59 -0.26 6.70
CA ILE A 116 12.71 1.19 6.54
C ILE A 116 13.16 1.77 7.88
N LYS A 117 14.31 2.46 7.86
CA LYS A 117 14.85 3.13 9.02
C LYS A 117 14.94 4.61 8.73
N PHE A 118 14.24 5.40 9.52
CA PHE A 118 14.26 6.84 9.37
C PHE A 118 15.55 7.45 9.92
N ALA A 119 15.90 8.63 9.42
CA ALA A 119 17.06 9.38 9.91
C ALA A 119 16.87 9.71 11.40
N GLN A 120 17.99 9.90 12.12
CA GLN A 120 17.96 10.12 13.58
C GLN A 120 17.14 11.33 14.00
N ASN A 121 17.06 12.35 13.17
CA ASN A 121 16.27 13.55 13.45
C ASN A 121 14.79 13.39 13.11
N VAL A 122 14.39 12.25 12.58
CA VAL A 122 13.01 11.94 12.24
C VAL A 122 12.43 11.05 13.33
N ALA A 123 11.44 11.56 14.06
CA ALA A 123 10.83 10.84 15.18
C ALA A 123 9.66 9.96 14.70
N LEU A 124 9.90 9.19 13.65
CA LEU A 124 9.00 8.15 13.18
C LEU A 124 9.60 6.78 13.48
N ASP A 125 8.76 5.83 13.84
CA ASP A 125 9.19 4.47 14.13
C ASP A 125 9.70 3.77 12.86
N ASP A 126 10.75 2.99 13.02
CA ASP A 126 11.25 2.11 11.97
C ASP A 126 10.16 1.09 11.59
N MET A 127 10.19 0.66 10.36
CA MET A 127 9.21 -0.27 9.82
C MET A 127 9.88 -1.53 9.32
N LEU A 128 9.24 -2.66 9.60
CA LEU A 128 9.60 -3.95 9.01
C LEU A 128 8.35 -4.57 8.43
N PHE A 129 8.38 -4.85 7.13
CA PHE A 129 7.30 -5.54 6.43
C PHE A 129 7.78 -6.90 5.93
N ASN A 130 7.09 -7.94 6.35
CA ASN A 130 7.27 -9.26 5.75
C ASN A 130 6.42 -9.33 4.48
N THR A 131 7.05 -9.08 3.35
CA THR A 131 6.36 -9.00 2.05
C THR A 131 6.43 -10.29 1.25
N LYS A 132 6.80 -11.39 1.90
CA LYS A 132 6.84 -12.71 1.28
C LYS A 132 5.50 -13.05 0.63
N GLY A 133 5.55 -13.65 -0.54
CA GLY A 133 4.34 -13.99 -1.30
C GLY A 133 3.82 -12.87 -2.19
N MET A 134 4.50 -11.75 -2.28
CA MET A 134 4.07 -10.59 -3.08
C MET A 134 3.78 -10.99 -4.53
N ARG A 135 4.63 -11.80 -5.15
CA ARG A 135 4.44 -12.22 -6.56
C ARG A 135 3.10 -12.92 -6.76
N ASN A 136 2.79 -13.88 -5.89
CA ASN A 136 1.54 -14.63 -6.00
C ASN A 136 0.35 -13.74 -5.67
N ALA A 137 0.46 -12.92 -4.64
CA ALA A 137 -0.60 -12.00 -4.26
C ALA A 137 -0.89 -11.00 -5.39
N MET A 138 0.12 -10.48 -6.06
CA MET A 138 -0.05 -9.60 -7.22
C MET A 138 -0.75 -10.30 -8.37
N LYS A 139 -0.34 -11.52 -8.71
CA LYS A 139 -0.97 -12.30 -9.78
C LYS A 139 -2.44 -12.59 -9.50
N GLN A 140 -2.74 -13.02 -8.28
CA GLN A 140 -4.11 -13.31 -7.88
C GLN A 140 -4.95 -12.03 -7.83
N SER A 141 -4.38 -10.94 -7.35
CA SER A 141 -5.06 -9.64 -7.32
C SER A 141 -5.37 -9.13 -8.72
N GLU A 142 -4.46 -9.30 -9.67
CA GLU A 142 -4.74 -8.98 -11.07
C GLU A 142 -5.94 -9.77 -11.61
N ARG A 143 -5.99 -11.06 -11.34
CA ARG A 143 -7.11 -11.91 -11.75
C ARG A 143 -8.43 -11.46 -11.13
N ILE A 144 -8.41 -11.14 -9.83
CA ILE A 144 -9.59 -10.63 -9.12
C ILE A 144 -10.00 -9.29 -9.73
N CYS A 145 -9.06 -8.41 -9.97
CA CYS A 145 -9.30 -7.09 -10.55
C CYS A 145 -10.04 -7.19 -11.89
N PHE A 146 -9.56 -8.02 -12.80
CA PHE A 146 -10.20 -8.22 -14.09
C PHE A 146 -11.53 -8.97 -13.98
N SER A 147 -11.55 -10.05 -13.23
CA SER A 147 -12.74 -10.92 -13.12
C SER A 147 -13.89 -10.22 -12.42
N ASP A 148 -13.62 -9.55 -11.32
CA ASP A 148 -14.66 -8.84 -10.55
C ASP A 148 -15.22 -7.68 -11.37
N TYR A 149 -14.38 -7.00 -12.15
CA TYR A 149 -14.83 -5.95 -13.06
C TYR A 149 -15.77 -6.52 -14.13
N GLU A 150 -15.39 -7.62 -14.75
CA GLU A 150 -16.22 -8.30 -15.75
C GLU A 150 -17.52 -8.82 -15.14
N LEU A 151 -17.47 -9.36 -13.93
CA LEU A 151 -18.64 -9.87 -13.23
C LEU A 151 -19.64 -8.76 -12.91
N GLU A 152 -19.18 -7.63 -12.38
CA GLU A 152 -20.00 -6.47 -12.09
C GLU A 152 -20.69 -5.94 -13.36
N ASP A 153 -19.96 -5.86 -14.46
CA ASP A 153 -20.50 -5.43 -15.73
C ASP A 153 -21.58 -6.41 -16.24
N SER A 154 -21.34 -7.71 -16.10
CA SER A 154 -22.31 -8.74 -16.44
C SER A 154 -23.56 -8.69 -15.57
N GLU A 155 -23.40 -8.49 -14.27
CA GLU A 155 -24.51 -8.35 -13.32
C GLU A 155 -25.37 -7.13 -13.63
N ILE A 156 -24.75 -6.02 -13.97
CA ILE A 156 -25.47 -4.81 -14.38
C ILE A 156 -26.31 -5.07 -15.63
N LYS A 157 -25.74 -5.77 -16.60
CA LYS A 157 -26.46 -6.14 -17.84
C LYS A 157 -27.63 -7.08 -17.54
N GLU A 158 -27.45 -8.08 -16.70
CA GLU A 158 -28.52 -9.00 -16.30
C GLU A 158 -29.61 -8.26 -15.55
N THR A 159 -29.26 -7.38 -14.63
CA THR A 159 -30.21 -6.59 -13.88
C THR A 159 -31.03 -5.66 -14.80
N SER A 160 -30.44 -5.11 -15.84
CA SER A 160 -31.12 -4.24 -16.80
C SER A 160 -32.06 -5.01 -17.73
N LEU A 161 -31.93 -6.33 -17.84
CA LEU A 161 -32.81 -7.18 -18.63
C LEU A 161 -34.03 -7.69 -17.85
N ILE A 162 -34.03 -7.54 -16.56
CA ILE A 162 -35.10 -7.92 -15.67
C ILE A 162 -36.04 -6.74 -15.45
#